data_9c0ac9265f930b6d7ca3ec5bee4e311d
#
_entry.id   9c0ac9265f930b6d7ca3ec5bee4e311d
#
_cell.length_a   1.000
_cell.length_b   1.000
_cell.length_c   1.000
_cell.angle_alpha   90.00
_cell.angle_beta   90.00
_cell.angle_gamma   90.00
#
_symmetry.space_group_name_H-M   'P 1'
#
loop_
_entity.id
_entity.type
_entity.pdbx_description
1 polymer ?
#
loop_
_entity_poly.entity_id
_entity_poly.type
_entity_poly.pdbx_seq_one_letter_code
_entity_poly.pdbx_strand_id
1 'polypeptide(L)' 'MIALAVAVTTRCDGCIAVHSKKAIELGVSREEIAEALSVAIALNAGAALTYSARVLEAVDSVSQQ' A
#
# COMPACT_ATOMS: atom_id res chain seq x y z
N MET A 1 -5.36 -9.95 8.14
CA MET A 1 -4.52 -8.72 8.12
C MET A 1 -3.79 -8.52 6.80
N ILE A 2 -3.22 -9.58 6.24
CA ILE A 2 -2.58 -9.53 4.92
C ILE A 2 -3.57 -9.02 3.86
N ALA A 3 -4.80 -9.51 3.89
CA ALA A 3 -5.84 -9.11 2.92
C ALA A 3 -6.10 -7.60 2.93
N LEU A 4 -6.12 -6.98 4.12
CA LEU A 4 -6.33 -5.53 4.22
C LEU A 4 -5.13 -4.74 3.71
N ALA A 5 -3.91 -5.19 4.01
CA ALA A 5 -2.70 -4.55 3.50
C ALA A 5 -2.64 -4.59 1.97
N VAL A 6 -3.01 -5.72 1.38
CA VAL A 6 -3.08 -5.87 -0.08
C VAL A 6 -4.21 -5.03 -0.66
N ALA A 7 -5.38 -5.02 -0.03
CA ALA A 7 -6.54 -4.26 -0.48
C ALA A 7 -6.26 -2.76 -0.55
N VAL A 8 -5.55 -2.22 0.43
CA VAL A 8 -5.13 -0.82 0.45
C VAL A 8 -4.15 -0.53 -0.69
N THR A 9 -3.20 -1.42 -0.89
CA THR A 9 -2.18 -1.27 -1.94
C THR A 9 -2.81 -1.30 -3.33
N THR A 10 -3.77 -2.18 -3.56
CA THR A 10 -4.45 -2.32 -4.85
C THR A 10 -5.64 -1.38 -5.01
N ARG A 11 -5.97 -0.62 -3.97
CA ARG A 11 -7.09 0.33 -3.95
C ARG A 11 -8.41 -0.33 -4.32
N CYS A 12 -8.66 -1.48 -3.71
CA CYS A 12 -9.87 -2.26 -3.97
C CYS A 12 -10.93 -1.97 -2.90
N ASP A 13 -11.88 -1.10 -3.21
CA ASP A 13 -12.94 -0.71 -2.26
C ASP A 13 -13.78 -1.90 -1.81
N GLY A 14 -14.14 -2.78 -2.74
CA GLY A 14 -14.88 -3.99 -2.40
C GLY A 14 -14.11 -4.91 -1.47
N CYS A 15 -12.82 -5.06 -1.71
CA CYS A 15 -11.94 -5.87 -0.85
C CYS A 15 -11.83 -5.25 0.54
N ILE A 16 -11.72 -3.92 0.63
CA ILE A 16 -11.67 -3.22 1.92
C ILE A 16 -12.95 -3.49 2.71
N ALA A 17 -14.10 -3.34 2.08
CA ALA A 17 -15.39 -3.55 2.76
C ALA A 17 -15.53 -4.98 3.28
N VAL A 18 -15.27 -5.97 2.43
CA VAL A 18 -15.43 -7.39 2.77
C VAL A 18 -14.43 -7.81 3.86
N HIS A 19 -13.17 -7.46 3.70
CA HIS A 19 -12.14 -7.92 4.63
C HIS A 19 -12.10 -7.12 5.94
N SER A 20 -12.58 -5.88 5.95
CA SER A 20 -12.76 -5.12 7.20
C SER A 20 -13.82 -5.77 8.07
N LYS A 21 -14.96 -6.15 7.46
CA LYS A 21 -16.01 -6.87 8.17
C LYS A 21 -15.51 -8.20 8.73
N LYS A 22 -14.77 -8.95 7.90
CA LYS A 22 -14.21 -10.23 8.32
C LYS A 22 -13.22 -10.09 9.48
N ALA A 23 -12.38 -9.07 9.43
CA ALA A 23 -11.42 -8.80 10.51
C ALA A 23 -12.13 -8.53 11.84
N ILE A 24 -13.18 -7.71 11.83
CA ILE A 24 -13.97 -7.42 13.03
C ILE A 24 -14.64 -8.67 13.55
N GLU A 25 -15.23 -9.47 12.67
CA GLU A 25 -15.85 -10.74 13.05
C GLU A 25 -14.89 -11.72 13.70
N LEU A 26 -13.61 -11.69 13.29
CA LEU A 26 -12.57 -12.53 13.86
C LEU A 26 -11.93 -11.95 15.13
N GLY A 27 -12.41 -10.81 15.61
CA GLY A 27 -11.93 -10.18 16.82
C GLY A 27 -10.60 -9.45 16.69
N VAL A 28 -10.21 -9.09 15.47
CA VAL A 28 -8.98 -8.30 15.25
C VAL A 28 -9.20 -6.89 15.77
N SER A 29 -8.26 -6.38 16.56
CA SER A 29 -8.36 -5.05 17.14
C SER A 29 -8.04 -3.95 16.13
N ARG A 30 -8.52 -2.74 16.42
CA ARG A 30 -8.20 -1.57 15.61
C ARG A 30 -6.69 -1.30 15.57
N GLU A 31 -6.00 -1.53 16.69
CA GLU A 31 -4.55 -1.36 16.79
C GLU A 31 -3.81 -2.34 15.88
N GLU A 32 -4.25 -3.58 15.84
CA GLU A 32 -3.66 -4.60 14.96
C GLU A 32 -3.88 -4.25 13.50
N ILE A 33 -5.06 -3.75 13.15
CA ILE A 33 -5.35 -3.28 11.79
C ILE A 33 -4.43 -2.11 11.43
N ALA A 34 -4.32 -1.13 12.33
CA ALA A 34 -3.46 0.04 12.10
C ALA A 34 -1.99 -0.37 11.92
N GLU A 35 -1.51 -1.35 12.68
CA GLU A 35 -0.15 -1.86 12.54
C GLU A 35 0.07 -2.47 11.16
N ALA A 36 -0.85 -3.30 10.68
CA ALA A 36 -0.76 -3.89 9.35
C ALA A 36 -0.77 -2.83 8.26
N LEU A 37 -1.63 -1.81 8.41
CA LEU A 37 -1.68 -0.71 7.45
C LEU A 37 -0.39 0.11 7.44
N SER A 38 0.26 0.27 8.59
CA SER A 38 1.53 1.01 8.66
C SER A 38 2.63 0.31 7.84
N VAL A 39 2.64 -1.01 7.82
CA VAL A 39 3.57 -1.79 6.98
C VAL A 39 3.28 -1.58 5.50
N ALA A 40 2.00 -1.62 5.11
CA ALA A 40 1.60 -1.36 3.74
C ALA A 40 2.01 0.04 3.28
N ILE A 41 1.81 1.04 4.13
CA ILE A 41 2.20 2.42 3.84
C ILE A 41 3.72 2.52 3.65
N ALA A 42 4.49 1.93 4.56
CA ALA A 42 5.96 1.98 4.50
C ALA A 42 6.49 1.35 3.22
N LEU A 43 5.97 0.18 2.85
CA LEU A 43 6.40 -0.52 1.65
C LEU A 43 5.99 0.22 0.38
N ASN A 44 4.80 0.81 0.36
CA ASN A 44 4.35 1.61 -0.78
C ASN A 44 5.16 2.90 -0.94
N ALA A 45 5.50 3.55 0.17
CA ALA A 45 6.37 4.72 0.15
C ALA A 45 7.76 4.37 -0.37
N GLY A 46 8.32 3.25 0.06
CA GLY A 46 9.62 2.76 -0.43
C GLY A 46 9.58 2.47 -1.92
N ALA A 47 8.52 1.82 -2.40
CA ALA A 47 8.33 1.52 -3.81
C ALA A 47 8.22 2.80 -4.64
N ALA A 48 7.47 3.79 -4.14
CA ALA A 48 7.31 5.08 -4.81
C ALA A 48 8.65 5.82 -4.91
N LEU A 49 9.45 5.77 -3.85
CA LEU A 49 10.78 6.38 -3.85
C LEU A 49 11.69 5.72 -4.90
N THR A 50 11.73 4.39 -4.92
CA THR A 50 12.54 3.63 -5.86
C THR A 50 12.14 3.93 -7.31
N TYR A 51 10.84 3.95 -7.59
CA TYR A 51 10.35 4.22 -8.95
C TYR A 51 10.46 5.70 -9.34
N SER A 52 10.53 6.60 -8.36
CA SER A 52 10.83 8.02 -8.63
C SER A 52 12.20 8.19 -9.29
N ALA A 53 13.17 7.38 -8.90
CA ALA A 53 14.49 7.39 -9.54
C ALA A 53 14.40 7.09 -11.03
N ARG A 54 13.47 6.22 -11.44
CA ARG A 54 13.25 5.91 -12.85
C ARG A 54 12.72 7.11 -13.63
N VAL A 55 11.88 7.93 -12.99
CA VAL A 55 11.39 9.17 -13.61
C VAL A 55 12.55 10.13 -13.85
N LEU A 56 13.40 10.31 -12.86
CA LEU A 56 14.57 11.19 -12.98
C LEU A 56 15.54 10.71 -14.07
N GLU A 57 15.75 9.40 -14.17
CA GLU A 57 16.56 8.81 -15.23
C GLU A 57 15.95 9.11 -16.61
N ALA A 58 14.65 9.00 -16.74
CA ALA A 58 13.95 9.31 -18.00
C ALA A 58 14.07 10.78 -18.35
N VAL A 59 13.93 11.67 -17.35
CA VAL A 59 14.12 13.12 -17.55
C VAL A 59 15.53 13.42 -18.03
N ASP A 60 16.53 12.83 -17.38
CA ASP A 60 17.93 13.05 -17.75
C ASP A 60 18.21 12.56 -19.18
N SER A 61 17.65 11.42 -19.55
CA SER A 61 17.79 10.86 -20.89
C SER A 61 17.25 11.80 -21.96
N VAL A 62 16.10 12.41 -21.70
CA VAL A 62 15.48 13.36 -22.67
C VAL A 62 16.24 14.69 -22.71
N SER A 63 16.65 15.21 -21.55
CA SER A 63 17.30 16.51 -21.46
C SER A 63 18.71 16.53 -22.05
N GLN A 64 19.33 15.38 -22.24
CA GLN A 64 20.68 15.28 -22.85
C GLN A 64 20.66 15.29 -24.37
N GLN A 65 19.49 15.32 -24.96
CA GLN A 65 19.33 15.39 -26.40
C GLN A 65 19.35 16.81 -26.90
#